data_1a5efc94ef0d48851291936bfe60ca9e
#
_entry.id   1a5efc94ef0d48851291936bfe60ca9e
#
_cell.length_a   1.000
_cell.length_b   1.000
_cell.length_c   1.000
_cell.angle_alpha   90.00
_cell.angle_beta   90.00
_cell.angle_gamma   90.00
#
_symmetry.space_group_name_H-M   'P 1'
#
loop_
_entity.id
_entity.type
_entity.pdbx_description
1 polymer ?
#
loop_
_entity_poly.entity_id
_entity_poly.type
_entity_poly.pdbx_seq_one_letter_code
_entity_poly.pdbx_strand_id
1 'polypeptide(L)'
;MSLHEECGVFGVIATEPCDVASISYYGLYALQHRGQESCGIVVNDDGVFVSHKDMGLASEVFSQDILSRLPKGTMAVAHARYGTTGGTNRNNCQPIEVNHQKGRMALAHNGNLSNAVELRNELELSGAIFHTTSDTETIAYIITKERLKAPSIEDAVSQAMNTLDGAYSLVLMSPQKLICARDPYGFRPLCYGKTADGIYVVASESCAIKAVGAEVVRDVEPGEILVFSKNGVVSRREHCGKKDKKLCVFEYIYFARPDSVIDGISVHASRVRAGKILAKAHPVEADVVIGAPDSGLDAALGFSQESGISYGIGLIKNKYIGRTFISPGQGARLDGVKIKLAAVEESVKDKRVVLVDDSIVRGNTMGRVVRLLRDAGAKEVHVRISSPPFLHPCYYGTDIDSEEHLIACKYSIPEICTLIGADSLGYLPVESLCALTGTHGFCSACFNGDYPTKIPTDTRKDRFEMRLSDRKKEV
;
A
#
# COMPACT_ATOMS: atom_id res chain seq x y z
N MET A 1 0.36 9.35 14.54
CA MET A 1 -0.17 8.88 13.23
C MET A 1 0.18 7.42 13.15
N SER A 2 -0.78 6.55 12.87
CA SER A 2 -0.51 5.17 12.44
C SER A 2 0.30 5.23 11.14
N LEU A 3 1.03 4.17 10.81
CA LEU A 3 1.53 3.95 9.46
C LEU A 3 0.39 4.16 8.47
N HIS A 4 0.68 4.85 7.40
CA HIS A 4 -0.28 5.13 6.36
C HIS A 4 -0.04 4.17 5.20
N GLU A 5 -1.09 3.92 4.46
CA GLU A 5 -1.26 2.83 3.51
C GLU A 5 -0.57 3.12 2.19
N GLU A 6 -0.58 2.13 1.34
CA GLU A 6 0.02 2.10 0.01
C GLU A 6 -1.08 2.25 -1.05
N CYS A 7 -0.73 2.69 -2.25
CA CYS A 7 -1.67 2.79 -3.37
C CYS A 7 -2.25 1.43 -3.79
N GLY A 8 -3.45 1.47 -4.39
CA GLY A 8 -4.08 0.34 -5.05
C GLY A 8 -4.27 0.60 -6.55
N VAL A 9 -3.79 -0.30 -7.40
CA VAL A 9 -4.02 -0.25 -8.85
C VAL A 9 -5.03 -1.31 -9.27
N PHE A 10 -5.84 -0.98 -10.27
CA PHE A 10 -6.83 -1.87 -10.85
C PHE A 10 -6.94 -1.64 -12.36
N GLY A 11 -7.13 -2.71 -13.11
CA GLY A 11 -7.36 -2.66 -14.55
C GLY A 11 -8.32 -3.74 -15.00
N VAL A 12 -9.13 -3.46 -16.02
CA VAL A 12 -10.08 -4.40 -16.59
C VAL A 12 -10.06 -4.31 -18.12
N ILE A 13 -10.16 -5.46 -18.77
CA ILE A 13 -10.30 -5.55 -20.23
C ILE A 13 -11.31 -6.65 -20.59
N ALA A 14 -12.28 -6.28 -21.43
CA ALA A 14 -13.29 -7.13 -22.01
C ALA A 14 -13.13 -7.19 -23.53
N THR A 15 -13.66 -8.23 -24.14
CA THR A 15 -13.70 -8.37 -25.63
C THR A 15 -14.77 -7.49 -26.27
N GLU A 16 -15.87 -7.28 -25.56
CA GLU A 16 -17.01 -6.47 -25.98
C GLU A 16 -17.25 -5.33 -24.98
N PRO A 17 -17.81 -4.18 -25.43
CA PRO A 17 -18.12 -3.06 -24.54
C PRO A 17 -19.08 -3.48 -23.42
N CYS A 18 -18.69 -3.25 -22.17
CA CYS A 18 -19.49 -3.53 -20.97
C CYS A 18 -19.30 -2.40 -19.94
N ASP A 19 -19.93 -2.53 -18.77
CA ASP A 19 -19.80 -1.56 -17.68
C ASP A 19 -18.48 -1.74 -16.92
N VAL A 20 -17.37 -1.46 -17.59
CA VAL A 20 -16.01 -1.52 -17.00
C VAL A 20 -15.82 -0.48 -15.89
N ALA A 21 -16.61 0.59 -15.87
CA ALA A 21 -16.56 1.60 -14.82
C ALA A 21 -17.04 1.03 -13.48
N SER A 22 -18.20 0.36 -13.46
CA SER A 22 -18.71 -0.28 -12.25
C SER A 22 -17.81 -1.42 -11.77
N ILE A 23 -17.26 -2.22 -12.68
CA ILE A 23 -16.29 -3.27 -12.32
C ILE A 23 -15.07 -2.62 -11.63
N SER A 24 -14.55 -1.53 -12.20
CA SER A 24 -13.42 -0.79 -11.63
C SER A 24 -13.76 -0.17 -10.27
N TYR A 25 -14.97 0.38 -10.11
CA TYR A 25 -15.44 0.92 -8.84
C TYR A 25 -15.44 -0.15 -7.73
N TYR A 26 -15.98 -1.34 -7.99
CA TYR A 26 -15.95 -2.44 -6.99
C TYR A 26 -14.54 -2.92 -6.70
N GLY A 27 -13.66 -2.94 -7.72
CA GLY A 27 -12.24 -3.22 -7.54
C GLY A 27 -11.56 -2.20 -6.63
N LEU A 28 -11.79 -0.90 -6.85
CA LEU A 28 -11.27 0.17 -5.99
C LEU A 28 -11.84 0.11 -4.57
N TYR A 29 -13.14 -0.19 -4.44
CA TYR A 29 -13.78 -0.34 -3.14
C TYR A 29 -13.13 -1.48 -2.33
N ALA A 30 -12.80 -2.59 -2.99
CA ALA A 30 -12.08 -3.70 -2.37
C ALA A 30 -10.63 -3.35 -1.99
N LEU A 31 -10.01 -2.38 -2.70
CA LEU A 31 -8.66 -1.87 -2.44
C LEU A 31 -8.63 -0.59 -1.58
N GLN A 32 -9.77 -0.14 -1.05
CA GLN A 32 -9.86 1.13 -0.32
C GLN A 32 -8.97 1.18 0.93
N HIS A 33 -8.65 0.03 1.52
CA HIS A 33 -7.71 -0.07 2.64
C HIS A 33 -6.30 0.38 2.25
N ARG A 34 -5.92 0.31 0.96
CA ARG A 34 -4.61 0.74 0.45
C ARG A 34 -4.53 2.24 0.24
N GLY A 35 -5.58 2.89 -0.25
CA GLY A 35 -5.56 4.33 -0.54
C GLY A 35 -6.86 5.02 -0.17
N GLN A 36 -6.79 6.10 0.61
CA GLN A 36 -7.97 6.83 1.12
C GLN A 36 -7.91 8.34 0.84
N GLU A 37 -6.91 8.81 0.10
CA GLU A 37 -6.72 10.23 -0.19
C GLU A 37 -7.47 10.66 -1.44
N SER A 38 -7.36 9.89 -2.49
CA SER A 38 -8.03 10.16 -3.77
C SER A 38 -8.23 8.89 -4.55
N CYS A 39 -9.12 8.92 -5.52
CA CYS A 39 -9.31 7.81 -6.45
C CYS A 39 -9.72 8.31 -7.83
N GLY A 40 -9.55 7.45 -8.84
CA GLY A 40 -9.90 7.76 -10.22
C GLY A 40 -10.12 6.52 -11.07
N ILE A 41 -10.93 6.68 -12.10
CA ILE A 41 -11.20 5.70 -13.14
C ILE A 41 -11.08 6.39 -14.49
N VAL A 42 -10.38 5.75 -15.43
CA VAL A 42 -10.31 6.12 -16.84
C VAL A 42 -10.87 4.98 -17.65
N VAL A 43 -11.90 5.24 -18.44
CA VAL A 43 -12.57 4.27 -19.33
C VAL A 43 -12.14 4.54 -20.78
N ASN A 44 -11.89 3.50 -21.52
CA ASN A 44 -11.63 3.56 -22.96
C ASN A 44 -12.93 3.27 -23.73
N ASP A 45 -13.47 4.31 -24.35
CA ASP A 45 -14.60 4.27 -25.28
C ASP A 45 -14.08 4.35 -26.72
N ASP A 46 -13.82 3.21 -27.31
CA ASP A 46 -13.31 3.05 -28.67
C ASP A 46 -12.12 3.99 -29.02
N GLY A 47 -11.15 4.07 -28.11
CA GLY A 47 -9.93 4.89 -28.26
C GLY A 47 -10.07 6.31 -27.70
N VAL A 48 -11.25 6.72 -27.25
CA VAL A 48 -11.46 7.96 -26.51
C VAL A 48 -11.44 7.65 -25.01
N PHE A 49 -10.61 8.36 -24.27
CA PHE A 49 -10.53 8.18 -22.82
C PHE A 49 -11.47 9.15 -22.14
N VAL A 50 -12.35 8.61 -21.30
CA VAL A 50 -13.26 9.36 -20.43
C VAL A 50 -12.92 9.04 -18.99
N SER A 51 -12.67 10.07 -18.21
CA SER A 51 -12.19 9.90 -16.83
C SER A 51 -13.01 10.66 -15.82
N HIS A 52 -13.06 10.12 -14.62
CA HIS A 52 -13.43 10.84 -13.41
C HIS A 52 -12.43 10.49 -12.31
N LYS A 53 -11.90 11.53 -11.63
CA LYS A 53 -10.97 11.39 -10.51
C LYS A 53 -11.09 12.59 -9.58
N ASP A 54 -11.07 12.33 -8.29
CA ASP A 54 -11.15 13.37 -7.27
C ASP A 54 -10.55 12.91 -5.93
N MET A 55 -10.46 13.87 -5.00
CA MET A 55 -10.07 13.62 -3.62
C MET A 55 -11.22 12.95 -2.87
N GLY A 56 -10.91 11.96 -2.02
CA GLY A 56 -11.86 11.24 -1.20
C GLY A 56 -11.86 9.72 -1.44
N LEU A 57 -12.74 9.04 -0.72
CA LEU A 57 -12.96 7.60 -0.85
C LEU A 57 -13.71 7.26 -2.13
N ALA A 58 -13.56 6.03 -2.63
CA ALA A 58 -14.27 5.58 -3.83
C ALA A 58 -15.80 5.78 -3.72
N SER A 59 -16.38 5.54 -2.54
CA SER A 59 -17.82 5.76 -2.28
C SER A 59 -18.23 7.24 -2.25
N GLU A 60 -17.31 8.16 -2.02
CA GLU A 60 -17.54 9.60 -2.02
C GLU A 60 -17.36 10.19 -3.42
N VAL A 61 -16.34 9.74 -4.13
CA VAL A 61 -15.97 10.23 -5.47
C VAL A 61 -16.89 9.67 -6.55
N PHE A 62 -17.30 8.40 -6.44
CA PHE A 62 -18.10 7.71 -7.45
C PHE A 62 -19.55 7.51 -6.96
N SER A 63 -20.38 8.54 -7.07
CA SER A 63 -21.83 8.39 -6.92
C SER A 63 -22.43 7.61 -8.10
N GLN A 64 -23.67 7.10 -7.92
CA GLN A 64 -24.41 6.44 -9.01
C GLN A 64 -24.53 7.32 -10.26
N ASP A 65 -24.73 8.63 -10.08
CA ASP A 65 -24.81 9.61 -11.17
C ASP A 65 -23.48 9.72 -11.92
N ILE A 66 -22.36 9.79 -11.20
CA ILE A 66 -21.02 9.86 -11.81
C ILE A 66 -20.70 8.57 -12.57
N LEU A 67 -20.97 7.40 -11.98
CA LEU A 67 -20.75 6.12 -12.65
C LEU A 67 -21.59 6.01 -13.94
N SER A 68 -22.85 6.48 -13.92
CA SER A 68 -23.74 6.45 -15.08
C SER A 68 -23.30 7.35 -16.24
N ARG A 69 -22.47 8.37 -15.98
CA ARG A 69 -21.87 9.27 -16.99
C ARG A 69 -20.63 8.71 -17.66
N LEU A 70 -19.98 7.71 -17.01
CA LEU A 70 -18.87 7.03 -17.65
C LEU A 70 -19.42 6.07 -18.72
N PRO A 71 -18.81 6.04 -19.92
CA PRO A 71 -19.32 5.21 -21.01
C PRO A 71 -19.13 3.72 -20.72
N LYS A 72 -19.92 2.88 -21.41
CA LYS A 72 -19.54 1.48 -21.58
C LYS A 72 -18.31 1.42 -22.47
N GLY A 73 -17.34 0.63 -22.07
CA GLY A 73 -16.09 0.51 -22.80
C GLY A 73 -15.54 -0.91 -22.75
N THR A 74 -14.45 -1.13 -23.46
CA THR A 74 -13.76 -2.43 -23.45
C THR A 74 -12.65 -2.49 -22.43
N MET A 75 -12.16 -1.36 -21.91
CA MET A 75 -11.06 -1.30 -20.95
C MET A 75 -11.27 -0.16 -19.97
N ALA A 76 -10.78 -0.35 -18.74
CA ALA A 76 -10.59 0.74 -17.79
C ALA A 76 -9.34 0.52 -16.92
N VAL A 77 -8.75 1.63 -16.48
CA VAL A 77 -7.69 1.66 -15.46
C VAL A 77 -8.17 2.52 -14.31
N ALA A 78 -7.92 2.06 -13.10
CA ALA A 78 -8.36 2.74 -11.90
C ALA A 78 -7.28 2.73 -10.80
N HIS A 79 -7.35 3.69 -9.90
CA HIS A 79 -6.38 3.89 -8.84
C HIS A 79 -7.03 4.40 -7.55
N ALA A 80 -6.61 3.84 -6.42
CA ALA A 80 -6.84 4.37 -5.09
C ALA A 80 -5.51 4.87 -4.54
N ARG A 81 -5.41 6.19 -4.27
CA ARG A 81 -4.14 6.84 -3.91
C ARG A 81 -3.98 6.97 -2.42
N TYR A 82 -2.75 6.69 -1.98
CA TYR A 82 -2.16 7.25 -0.79
C TYR A 82 -0.94 8.10 -1.17
N GLY A 83 -0.80 9.32 -0.62
CA GLY A 83 0.27 10.26 -0.99
C GLY A 83 1.63 9.86 -0.42
N THR A 84 2.42 9.11 -1.19
CA THR A 84 3.80 8.73 -0.83
C THR A 84 4.81 9.77 -1.33
N THR A 85 4.72 10.19 -2.58
CA THR A 85 5.48 11.29 -3.16
C THR A 85 4.52 12.30 -3.77
N GLY A 86 4.79 13.59 -3.55
CA GLY A 86 3.90 14.70 -3.89
C GLY A 86 2.81 14.91 -2.83
N GLY A 87 2.39 16.17 -2.67
CA GLY A 87 1.40 16.57 -1.68
C GLY A 87 -0.01 16.07 -1.98
N THR A 88 -0.89 16.31 -1.00
CA THR A 88 -2.33 16.08 -1.11
C THR A 88 -2.94 17.12 -2.06
N ASN A 89 -2.86 16.86 -3.36
CA ASN A 89 -3.31 17.76 -4.42
C ASN A 89 -4.10 16.97 -5.46
N ARG A 90 -5.24 17.53 -5.91
CA ARG A 90 -6.08 16.94 -6.96
C ARG A 90 -5.31 16.62 -8.25
N ASN A 91 -4.27 17.40 -8.58
CA ASN A 91 -3.44 17.14 -9.75
C ASN A 91 -2.67 15.82 -9.66
N ASN A 92 -2.41 15.33 -8.44
CA ASN A 92 -1.75 14.06 -8.18
C ASN A 92 -2.70 12.84 -8.23
N CYS A 93 -4.01 13.06 -8.44
CA CYS A 93 -4.96 11.96 -8.60
C CYS A 93 -4.62 11.13 -9.84
N GLN A 94 -4.57 9.82 -9.68
CA GLN A 94 -4.34 8.87 -10.75
C GLN A 94 -5.66 8.19 -11.16
N PRO A 95 -5.73 7.59 -12.38
CA PRO A 95 -4.67 7.42 -13.37
C PRO A 95 -4.22 8.73 -14.02
N ILE A 96 -2.93 8.80 -14.44
CA ILE A 96 -2.40 9.91 -15.21
C ILE A 96 -2.67 9.64 -16.69
N GLU A 97 -3.26 10.62 -17.36
CA GLU A 97 -3.59 10.56 -18.79
C GLU A 97 -2.59 11.36 -19.59
N VAL A 98 -2.07 10.77 -20.67
CA VAL A 98 -1.09 11.37 -21.56
C VAL A 98 -1.54 11.23 -22.99
N ASN A 99 -1.50 12.36 -23.73
CA ASN A 99 -1.65 12.38 -25.16
C ASN A 99 -0.28 12.62 -25.82
N HIS A 100 0.11 11.77 -26.73
CA HIS A 100 1.38 11.88 -27.42
C HIS A 100 1.23 11.53 -28.91
N GLN A 101 2.25 11.79 -29.73
CA GLN A 101 2.20 11.64 -31.19
C GLN A 101 1.71 10.26 -31.68
N LYS A 102 2.00 9.18 -30.91
CA LYS A 102 1.59 7.80 -31.28
C LYS A 102 0.32 7.33 -30.57
N GLY A 103 -0.48 8.23 -29.98
CA GLY A 103 -1.77 7.91 -29.38
C GLY A 103 -1.95 8.44 -27.95
N ARG A 104 -2.76 7.72 -27.19
CA ARG A 104 -3.10 8.05 -25.79
C ARG A 104 -2.64 6.95 -24.86
N MET A 105 -2.41 7.32 -23.61
CA MET A 105 -2.05 6.40 -22.53
C MET A 105 -2.70 6.87 -21.24
N ALA A 106 -3.23 5.93 -20.44
CA ALA A 106 -3.60 6.16 -19.04
C ALA A 106 -2.79 5.21 -18.16
N LEU A 107 -2.20 5.71 -17.08
CA LEU A 107 -1.26 4.99 -16.21
C LEU A 107 -1.64 5.12 -14.75
N ALA A 108 -1.74 3.99 -14.07
CA ALA A 108 -1.83 3.86 -12.62
C ALA A 108 -0.56 3.20 -12.06
N HIS A 109 -0.07 3.70 -10.94
CA HIS A 109 1.17 3.29 -10.31
C HIS A 109 0.99 3.05 -8.81
N ASN A 110 1.48 1.92 -8.33
CA ASN A 110 1.66 1.62 -6.92
C ASN A 110 3.16 1.41 -6.65
N GLY A 111 3.75 2.24 -5.81
CA GLY A 111 5.14 2.21 -5.44
C GLY A 111 5.77 3.59 -5.33
N ASN A 112 7.10 3.64 -5.40
CA ASN A 112 7.88 4.88 -5.41
C ASN A 112 9.24 4.63 -6.07
N LEU A 113 9.62 5.47 -7.02
CA LEU A 113 10.92 5.38 -7.66
C LEU A 113 12.02 5.95 -6.76
N SER A 114 13.10 5.20 -6.61
CA SER A 114 14.30 5.66 -5.90
C SER A 114 15.10 6.70 -6.69
N ASN A 115 14.99 6.71 -8.03
CA ASN A 115 15.66 7.64 -8.92
C ASN A 115 14.72 8.69 -9.56
N ALA A 116 13.57 8.96 -8.93
CA ALA A 116 12.56 9.88 -9.48
C ALA A 116 13.11 11.31 -9.65
N VAL A 117 13.95 11.79 -8.74
CA VAL A 117 14.49 13.15 -8.77
C VAL A 117 15.44 13.33 -9.95
N GLU A 118 16.37 12.42 -10.11
CA GLU A 118 17.36 12.42 -11.17
C GLU A 118 16.67 12.39 -12.54
N LEU A 119 15.71 11.46 -12.71
CA LEU A 119 14.96 11.33 -13.96
C LEU A 119 14.11 12.57 -14.26
N ARG A 120 13.46 13.15 -13.26
CA ARG A 120 12.67 14.37 -13.42
C ARG A 120 13.56 15.55 -13.82
N ASN A 121 14.68 15.75 -13.16
CA ASN A 121 15.64 16.81 -13.49
C ASN A 121 16.14 16.69 -14.94
N GLU A 122 16.50 15.50 -15.40
CA GLU A 122 16.92 15.26 -16.77
C GLU A 122 15.79 15.61 -17.80
N LEU A 123 14.56 15.23 -17.46
CA LEU A 123 13.38 15.53 -18.29
C LEU A 123 13.11 17.04 -18.34
N GLU A 124 13.12 17.74 -17.20
CA GLU A 124 12.90 19.19 -17.12
C GLU A 124 13.98 19.96 -17.88
N LEU A 125 15.25 19.56 -17.77
CA LEU A 125 16.36 20.13 -18.56
C LEU A 125 16.20 19.87 -20.07
N SER A 126 15.49 18.82 -20.46
CA SER A 126 15.16 18.54 -21.87
C SER A 126 13.87 19.21 -22.35
N GLY A 127 13.23 20.04 -21.51
CA GLY A 127 12.05 20.81 -21.83
C GLY A 127 10.72 20.13 -21.47
N ALA A 128 10.70 19.06 -20.68
CA ALA A 128 9.47 18.46 -20.20
C ALA A 128 8.74 19.40 -19.21
N ILE A 129 7.41 19.49 -19.34
CA ILE A 129 6.56 20.31 -18.49
C ILE A 129 5.72 19.39 -17.63
N PHE A 130 5.95 19.43 -16.32
CA PHE A 130 5.22 18.61 -15.36
C PHE A 130 3.98 19.34 -14.82
N HIS A 131 2.88 18.61 -14.69
CA HIS A 131 1.61 19.09 -14.16
C HIS A 131 1.33 18.55 -12.74
N THR A 132 2.09 17.51 -12.34
CA THR A 132 1.97 16.87 -11.03
C THR A 132 3.30 16.88 -10.31
N THR A 133 3.26 16.58 -9.02
CA THR A 133 4.45 16.36 -8.20
C THR A 133 4.70 14.86 -7.94
N SER A 134 3.90 13.99 -8.57
CA SER A 134 4.02 12.53 -8.47
C SER A 134 5.11 11.98 -9.38
N ASP A 135 5.84 10.99 -8.92
CA ASP A 135 6.80 10.21 -9.70
C ASP A 135 6.14 9.42 -10.85
N THR A 136 4.83 9.16 -10.76
CA THR A 136 4.05 8.52 -11.81
C THR A 136 4.08 9.30 -13.13
N GLU A 137 4.12 10.64 -13.07
CA GLU A 137 4.26 11.46 -14.28
C GLU A 137 5.65 11.31 -14.91
N THR A 138 6.69 11.15 -14.06
CA THR A 138 8.05 10.83 -14.55
C THR A 138 8.05 9.49 -15.30
N ILE A 139 7.39 8.45 -14.75
CA ILE A 139 7.23 7.15 -15.42
C ILE A 139 6.54 7.33 -16.77
N ALA A 140 5.44 8.11 -16.81
CA ALA A 140 4.69 8.37 -18.04
C ALA A 140 5.56 9.07 -19.11
N TYR A 141 6.40 10.03 -18.72
CA TYR A 141 7.36 10.67 -19.63
C TYR A 141 8.40 9.70 -20.18
N ILE A 142 9.00 8.86 -19.33
CA ILE A 142 10.00 7.87 -19.77
C ILE A 142 9.36 6.87 -20.74
N ILE A 143 8.18 6.32 -20.42
CA ILE A 143 7.47 5.42 -21.34
C ILE A 143 7.14 6.12 -22.67
N THR A 144 6.68 7.38 -22.63
CA THR A 144 6.37 8.15 -23.85
C THR A 144 7.63 8.38 -24.68
N LYS A 145 8.74 8.76 -24.07
CA LYS A 145 10.04 8.96 -24.76
C LYS A 145 10.49 7.68 -25.48
N GLU A 146 10.39 6.54 -24.81
CA GLU A 146 10.71 5.25 -25.42
C GLU A 146 9.68 4.85 -26.49
N ARG A 147 8.38 5.17 -26.31
CA ARG A 147 7.34 4.88 -27.30
C ARG A 147 7.54 5.60 -28.64
N LEU A 148 8.16 6.77 -28.65
CA LEU A 148 8.48 7.47 -29.90
C LEU A 148 9.43 6.66 -30.78
N LYS A 149 10.32 5.87 -30.19
CA LYS A 149 11.33 5.03 -30.87
C LYS A 149 10.84 3.58 -31.05
N ALA A 150 10.15 3.04 -30.06
CA ALA A 150 9.74 1.64 -30.04
C ALA A 150 8.58 1.34 -31.02
N PRO A 151 8.53 0.13 -31.60
CA PRO A 151 7.46 -0.27 -32.52
C PRO A 151 6.11 -0.43 -31.81
N SER A 152 6.10 -0.86 -30.54
CA SER A 152 4.89 -1.07 -29.74
C SER A 152 4.96 -0.38 -28.38
N ILE A 153 3.83 -0.30 -27.68
CA ILE A 153 3.77 0.28 -26.33
C ILE A 153 4.42 -0.66 -25.31
N GLU A 154 4.26 -1.96 -25.47
CA GLU A 154 4.90 -2.97 -24.62
C GLU A 154 6.42 -2.97 -24.75
N ASP A 155 6.97 -2.71 -25.94
CA ASP A 155 8.41 -2.51 -26.14
C ASP A 155 8.88 -1.23 -25.44
N ALA A 156 8.08 -0.16 -25.50
CA ALA A 156 8.39 1.07 -24.79
C ALA A 156 8.40 0.87 -23.26
N VAL A 157 7.46 0.13 -22.70
CA VAL A 157 7.44 -0.24 -21.29
C VAL A 157 8.68 -1.06 -20.94
N SER A 158 9.03 -2.07 -21.77
CA SER A 158 10.24 -2.88 -21.56
C SER A 158 11.52 -2.02 -21.59
N GLN A 159 11.64 -1.06 -22.51
CA GLN A 159 12.78 -0.14 -22.52
C GLN A 159 12.80 0.80 -21.30
N ALA A 160 11.65 1.32 -20.92
CA ALA A 160 11.53 2.17 -19.72
C ALA A 160 12.00 1.46 -18.44
N MET A 161 11.70 0.15 -18.29
CA MET A 161 12.14 -0.66 -17.15
C MET A 161 13.67 -0.76 -16.99
N ASN A 162 14.46 -0.46 -18.03
CA ASN A 162 15.92 -0.38 -17.91
C ASN A 162 16.39 0.92 -17.24
N THR A 163 15.54 1.94 -17.20
CA THR A 163 15.86 3.28 -16.68
C THR A 163 15.23 3.50 -15.30
N LEU A 164 14.05 2.93 -15.07
CA LEU A 164 13.32 3.07 -13.81
C LEU A 164 13.98 2.22 -12.73
N ASP A 165 14.27 2.83 -11.56
CA ASP A 165 14.78 2.14 -10.37
C ASP A 165 13.87 2.42 -9.17
N GLY A 166 13.65 1.41 -8.31
CA GLY A 166 12.73 1.49 -7.18
C GLY A 166 11.52 0.58 -7.32
N ALA A 167 10.48 0.89 -6.57
CA ALA A 167 9.26 0.07 -6.53
C ALA A 167 8.22 0.58 -7.51
N TYR A 168 7.71 -0.32 -8.37
CA TYR A 168 6.56 -0.02 -9.21
C TYR A 168 5.76 -1.26 -9.60
N SER A 169 4.45 -1.19 -9.35
CA SER A 169 3.44 -2.03 -10.00
C SER A 169 2.58 -1.12 -10.85
N LEU A 170 2.66 -1.29 -12.18
CA LEU A 170 2.03 -0.43 -13.16
C LEU A 170 0.82 -1.12 -13.79
N VAL A 171 -0.26 -0.37 -13.99
CA VAL A 171 -1.36 -0.73 -14.89
C VAL A 171 -1.53 0.41 -15.89
N LEU A 172 -1.32 0.10 -17.15
CA LEU A 172 -1.31 1.05 -18.25
C LEU A 172 -2.33 0.63 -19.31
N MET A 173 -3.08 1.59 -19.84
CA MET A 173 -4.03 1.40 -20.91
C MET A 173 -3.62 2.24 -22.12
N SER A 174 -3.55 1.62 -23.28
CA SER A 174 -3.54 2.27 -24.60
C SER A 174 -4.91 2.07 -25.26
N PRO A 175 -5.20 2.67 -26.43
CA PRO A 175 -6.48 2.46 -27.10
C PRO A 175 -6.83 0.99 -27.42
N GLN A 176 -5.85 0.10 -27.47
CA GLN A 176 -6.06 -1.30 -27.89
C GLN A 176 -5.56 -2.35 -26.91
N LYS A 177 -4.81 -1.97 -25.89
CA LYS A 177 -4.15 -2.90 -24.98
C LYS A 177 -4.23 -2.41 -23.53
N LEU A 178 -4.48 -3.34 -22.63
CA LEU A 178 -4.19 -3.17 -21.22
C LEU A 178 -2.84 -3.85 -20.93
N ILE A 179 -1.95 -3.17 -20.25
CA ILE A 179 -0.61 -3.66 -19.94
C ILE A 179 -0.40 -3.54 -18.45
N CYS A 180 0.16 -4.56 -17.81
CA CYS A 180 0.66 -4.42 -16.47
C CYS A 180 2.13 -4.84 -16.40
N ALA A 181 2.88 -4.17 -15.54
CA ALA A 181 4.30 -4.44 -15.33
C ALA A 181 4.63 -4.37 -13.85
N ARG A 182 5.47 -5.29 -13.38
CA ARG A 182 5.98 -5.32 -12.01
C ARG A 182 7.49 -5.10 -12.04
N ASP A 183 8.01 -4.28 -11.13
CA ASP A 183 9.46 -4.02 -11.06
C ASP A 183 10.29 -5.32 -10.93
N PRO A 184 11.57 -5.32 -11.33
CA PRO A 184 12.40 -6.53 -11.31
C PRO A 184 12.65 -7.11 -9.92
N TYR A 185 12.50 -6.33 -8.85
CA TYR A 185 12.56 -6.82 -7.47
C TYR A 185 11.20 -7.35 -6.97
N GLY A 186 10.09 -6.90 -7.59
CA GLY A 186 8.73 -7.24 -7.17
C GLY A 186 8.35 -6.65 -5.83
N PHE A 187 8.76 -5.40 -5.55
CA PHE A 187 8.51 -4.75 -4.26
C PHE A 187 7.03 -4.69 -3.90
N ARG A 188 6.15 -4.41 -4.87
CA ARG A 188 4.71 -4.32 -4.65
C ARG A 188 3.98 -5.49 -5.29
N PRO A 189 2.89 -5.96 -4.67
CA PRO A 189 2.12 -7.05 -5.23
C PRO A 189 1.36 -6.61 -6.48
N LEU A 190 1.18 -7.55 -7.41
CA LEU A 190 0.35 -7.40 -8.60
C LEU A 190 -0.10 -8.78 -9.04
N CYS A 191 -1.40 -8.95 -9.29
CA CYS A 191 -1.97 -10.21 -9.74
C CYS A 191 -3.03 -9.97 -10.82
N TYR A 192 -3.42 -11.03 -11.52
CA TYR A 192 -4.51 -10.96 -12.46
C TYR A 192 -5.44 -12.16 -12.37
N GLY A 193 -6.65 -11.96 -12.83
CA GLY A 193 -7.70 -12.97 -12.85
C GLY A 193 -8.57 -12.85 -14.09
N LYS A 194 -9.54 -13.75 -14.16
CA LYS A 194 -10.49 -13.81 -15.28
C LYS A 194 -11.87 -14.17 -14.76
N THR A 195 -12.90 -13.48 -15.25
CA THR A 195 -14.29 -13.83 -14.99
C THR A 195 -14.74 -15.01 -15.87
N ALA A 196 -15.86 -15.63 -15.54
CA ALA A 196 -16.43 -16.73 -16.30
C ALA A 196 -16.76 -16.33 -17.76
N ASP A 197 -17.15 -15.08 -17.99
CA ASP A 197 -17.46 -14.48 -19.31
C ASP A 197 -16.22 -14.00 -20.06
N GLY A 198 -15.03 -14.24 -19.50
CA GLY A 198 -13.78 -14.00 -20.22
C GLY A 198 -13.15 -12.62 -20.01
N ILE A 199 -13.68 -11.76 -19.14
CA ILE A 199 -13.12 -10.46 -18.79
C ILE A 199 -11.84 -10.68 -17.97
N TYR A 200 -10.73 -10.06 -18.38
CA TYR A 200 -9.50 -10.06 -17.57
C TYR A 200 -9.48 -8.87 -16.62
N VAL A 201 -8.98 -9.14 -15.41
CA VAL A 201 -8.85 -8.15 -14.33
C VAL A 201 -7.43 -8.19 -13.79
N VAL A 202 -6.82 -7.04 -13.58
CA VAL A 202 -5.52 -6.87 -12.94
C VAL A 202 -5.71 -6.05 -11.66
N ALA A 203 -5.07 -6.44 -10.58
CA ALA A 203 -5.18 -5.72 -9.30
C ALA A 203 -3.93 -5.86 -8.44
N SER A 204 -3.74 -4.91 -7.52
CA SER A 204 -2.70 -5.00 -6.50
C SER A 204 -2.87 -6.23 -5.61
N GLU A 205 -4.11 -6.65 -5.32
CA GLU A 205 -4.39 -7.77 -4.43
C GLU A 205 -5.48 -8.70 -4.97
N SER A 206 -5.36 -9.99 -4.61
CA SER A 206 -6.31 -11.03 -5.01
C SER A 206 -7.72 -10.81 -4.44
N CYS A 207 -7.88 -10.12 -3.33
CA CYS A 207 -9.19 -9.77 -2.77
C CYS A 207 -10.01 -8.89 -3.73
N ALA A 208 -9.37 -7.99 -4.49
CA ALA A 208 -10.06 -7.14 -5.45
C ALA A 208 -10.51 -7.92 -6.69
N ILE A 209 -9.72 -8.91 -7.13
CA ILE A 209 -10.11 -9.82 -8.21
C ILE A 209 -11.35 -10.61 -7.83
N LYS A 210 -11.36 -11.19 -6.61
CA LYS A 210 -12.49 -11.95 -6.09
C LYS A 210 -13.73 -11.07 -5.90
N ALA A 211 -13.57 -9.82 -5.46
CA ALA A 211 -14.67 -8.88 -5.24
C ALA A 211 -15.48 -8.57 -6.51
N VAL A 212 -14.86 -8.65 -7.68
CA VAL A 212 -15.52 -8.43 -8.98
C VAL A 212 -15.97 -9.75 -9.65
N GLY A 213 -15.98 -10.86 -8.91
CA GLY A 213 -16.44 -12.16 -9.41
C GLY A 213 -15.46 -12.87 -10.36
N ALA A 214 -14.18 -12.46 -10.35
CA ALA A 214 -13.14 -13.10 -11.15
C ALA A 214 -12.39 -14.16 -10.34
N GLU A 215 -11.90 -15.20 -11.00
CA GLU A 215 -10.97 -16.16 -10.45
C GLU A 215 -9.54 -15.66 -10.63
N VAL A 216 -8.73 -15.79 -9.57
CA VAL A 216 -7.30 -15.44 -9.62
C VAL A 216 -6.57 -16.46 -10.49
N VAL A 217 -5.91 -15.97 -11.54
CA VAL A 217 -5.07 -16.84 -12.39
C VAL A 217 -3.70 -17.03 -11.74
N ARG A 218 -2.99 -15.93 -11.45
CA ARG A 218 -1.72 -15.93 -10.74
C ARG A 218 -1.24 -14.51 -10.40
N ASP A 219 -0.22 -14.43 -9.60
CA ASP A 219 0.57 -13.21 -9.43
C ASP A 219 1.41 -12.90 -10.68
N VAL A 220 1.70 -11.62 -10.93
CA VAL A 220 2.66 -11.15 -11.93
C VAL A 220 4.06 -11.32 -11.36
N GLU A 221 4.96 -11.96 -12.09
CA GLU A 221 6.32 -12.21 -11.61
C GLU A 221 7.14 -10.89 -11.54
N PRO A 222 8.15 -10.80 -10.65
CA PRO A 222 9.10 -9.71 -10.66
C PRO A 222 9.77 -9.55 -12.03
N GLY A 223 9.70 -8.35 -12.62
CA GLY A 223 10.22 -8.05 -13.95
C GLY A 223 9.31 -8.47 -15.11
N GLU A 224 8.14 -9.01 -14.86
CA GLU A 224 7.21 -9.43 -15.90
C GLU A 224 6.35 -8.26 -16.40
N ILE A 225 6.11 -8.27 -17.72
CA ILE A 225 5.13 -7.43 -18.41
C ILE A 225 4.05 -8.34 -18.99
N LEU A 226 2.79 -8.16 -18.59
CA LEU A 226 1.64 -8.82 -19.20
C LEU A 226 0.93 -7.85 -20.13
N VAL A 227 0.64 -8.31 -21.34
CA VAL A 227 -0.06 -7.55 -22.38
C VAL A 227 -1.39 -8.24 -22.65
N PHE A 228 -2.48 -7.59 -22.30
CA PHE A 228 -3.83 -8.04 -22.55
C PHE A 228 -4.39 -7.33 -23.77
N SER A 229 -5.00 -8.08 -24.66
CA SER A 229 -5.66 -7.59 -25.86
C SER A 229 -6.87 -8.48 -26.20
N LYS A 230 -7.62 -8.12 -27.23
CA LYS A 230 -8.69 -8.99 -27.75
C LYS A 230 -8.20 -10.39 -28.19
N ASN A 231 -6.91 -10.56 -28.44
CA ASN A 231 -6.29 -11.84 -28.82
C ASN A 231 -5.85 -12.67 -27.60
N GLY A 232 -6.10 -12.22 -26.37
CA GLY A 232 -5.70 -12.87 -25.14
C GLY A 232 -4.55 -12.17 -24.42
N VAL A 233 -3.80 -12.94 -23.65
CA VAL A 233 -2.72 -12.46 -22.76
C VAL A 233 -1.37 -12.94 -23.28
N VAL A 234 -0.41 -12.04 -23.41
CA VAL A 234 0.99 -12.33 -23.74
C VAL A 234 1.87 -11.93 -22.57
N SER A 235 2.72 -12.84 -22.12
CA SER A 235 3.73 -12.63 -21.08
C SER A 235 5.07 -12.30 -21.70
N ARG A 236 5.70 -11.23 -21.24
CA ARG A 236 7.04 -10.82 -21.62
C ARG A 236 7.93 -10.85 -20.37
N ARG A 237 9.03 -11.57 -20.44
CA ARG A 237 9.84 -11.95 -19.29
C ARG A 237 11.30 -11.49 -19.39
N GLU A 238 11.59 -10.51 -20.25
CA GLU A 238 12.96 -10.04 -20.52
C GLU A 238 13.65 -9.43 -19.30
N HIS A 239 12.88 -9.02 -18.28
CA HIS A 239 13.38 -8.45 -17.04
C HIS A 239 13.24 -9.41 -15.84
N CYS A 240 12.60 -10.59 -16.02
CA CYS A 240 12.48 -11.58 -14.96
C CYS A 240 13.86 -12.18 -14.61
N GLY A 241 14.11 -12.37 -13.32
CA GLY A 241 15.35 -12.97 -12.82
C GLY A 241 16.61 -12.09 -12.94
N LYS A 242 16.48 -10.82 -13.39
CA LYS A 242 17.61 -9.89 -13.42
C LYS A 242 18.00 -9.37 -12.04
N LYS A 243 17.09 -9.42 -11.11
CA LYS A 243 17.25 -9.01 -9.70
C LYS A 243 16.68 -10.07 -8.78
N ASP A 244 17.23 -10.15 -7.58
CA ASP A 244 16.69 -11.00 -6.53
C ASP A 244 15.33 -10.42 -6.07
N LYS A 245 14.37 -11.30 -5.85
CA LYS A 245 13.04 -10.92 -5.34
C LYS A 245 13.16 -10.22 -3.98
N LYS A 246 12.50 -9.06 -3.85
CA LYS A 246 12.51 -8.20 -2.66
C LYS A 246 11.11 -7.66 -2.36
N LEU A 247 10.09 -8.55 -2.32
CA LEU A 247 8.75 -8.15 -1.92
C LEU A 247 8.79 -7.46 -0.56
N CYS A 248 8.10 -6.32 -0.42
CA CYS A 248 8.00 -5.63 0.87
C CYS A 248 7.37 -6.56 1.92
N VAL A 249 8.11 -6.88 2.98
CA VAL A 249 7.61 -7.77 4.04
C VAL A 249 6.41 -7.16 4.77
N PHE A 250 6.29 -5.83 4.76
CA PHE A 250 5.21 -5.12 5.42
C PHE A 250 3.84 -5.32 4.73
N GLU A 251 3.82 -5.79 3.49
CA GLU A 251 2.59 -6.26 2.83
C GLU A 251 1.94 -7.41 3.63
N TYR A 252 2.73 -8.36 4.15
CA TYR A 252 2.21 -9.42 5.00
C TYR A 252 1.89 -8.97 6.42
N ILE A 253 2.62 -8.00 6.96
CA ILE A 253 2.43 -7.52 8.33
C ILE A 253 1.19 -6.64 8.44
N TYR A 254 1.02 -5.67 7.50
CA TYR A 254 0.01 -4.62 7.63
C TYR A 254 -0.79 -4.32 6.36
N PHE A 255 -0.13 -4.02 5.21
CA PHE A 255 -0.81 -3.37 4.09
C PHE A 255 -1.91 -4.22 3.45
N ALA A 256 -1.61 -5.47 3.12
CA ALA A 256 -2.58 -6.32 2.43
C ALA A 256 -3.73 -6.76 3.34
N ARG A 257 -4.88 -6.97 2.75
CA ARG A 257 -6.02 -7.56 3.48
C ARG A 257 -5.74 -9.00 3.87
N PRO A 258 -6.21 -9.46 5.04
CA PRO A 258 -5.97 -10.84 5.50
C PRO A 258 -6.47 -11.92 4.54
N ASP A 259 -7.54 -11.66 3.79
CA ASP A 259 -8.13 -12.57 2.81
C ASP A 259 -7.39 -12.60 1.45
N SER A 260 -6.34 -11.78 1.32
CA SER A 260 -5.47 -11.79 0.13
C SER A 260 -4.43 -12.90 0.18
N VAL A 261 -4.05 -13.34 -1.03
CA VAL A 261 -2.90 -14.22 -1.28
C VAL A 261 -1.93 -13.44 -2.16
N ILE A 262 -0.68 -13.35 -1.75
CA ILE A 262 0.39 -12.64 -2.47
C ILE A 262 1.53 -13.61 -2.71
N ASP A 263 1.96 -13.75 -3.97
CA ASP A 263 3.03 -14.67 -4.38
C ASP A 263 2.83 -16.10 -3.82
N GLY A 264 1.56 -16.57 -3.81
CA GLY A 264 1.16 -17.88 -3.33
C GLY A 264 1.03 -18.01 -1.81
N ILE A 265 1.24 -16.94 -1.03
CA ILE A 265 1.23 -16.96 0.44
C ILE A 265 0.02 -16.21 0.98
N SER A 266 -0.74 -16.89 1.85
CA SER A 266 -1.86 -16.27 2.56
C SER A 266 -1.38 -15.24 3.57
N VAL A 267 -1.91 -14.01 3.47
CA VAL A 267 -1.62 -12.91 4.40
C VAL A 267 -2.07 -13.27 5.81
N HIS A 268 -3.30 -13.81 5.96
CA HIS A 268 -3.81 -14.31 7.25
C HIS A 268 -2.86 -15.32 7.89
N ALA A 269 -2.47 -16.36 7.14
CA ALA A 269 -1.59 -17.41 7.67
C ALA A 269 -0.20 -16.86 8.07
N SER A 270 0.31 -15.87 7.34
CA SER A 270 1.56 -15.18 7.68
C SER A 270 1.45 -14.42 9.01
N ARG A 271 0.38 -13.67 9.22
CA ARG A 271 0.13 -12.93 10.48
C ARG A 271 -0.09 -13.86 11.67
N VAL A 272 -0.81 -14.97 11.48
CA VAL A 272 -0.95 -16.00 12.53
C VAL A 272 0.43 -16.58 12.91
N ARG A 273 1.30 -16.85 11.94
CA ARG A 273 2.68 -17.28 12.22
C ARG A 273 3.48 -16.24 12.99
N ALA A 274 3.35 -14.94 12.63
CA ALA A 274 3.99 -13.86 13.38
C ALA A 274 3.60 -13.87 14.87
N GLY A 275 2.32 -14.05 15.16
CA GLY A 275 1.82 -14.17 16.53
C GLY A 275 2.41 -15.36 17.30
N LYS A 276 2.53 -16.52 16.65
CA LYS A 276 3.17 -17.71 17.24
C LYS A 276 4.65 -17.47 17.56
N ILE A 277 5.37 -16.82 16.66
CA ILE A 277 6.78 -16.46 16.88
C ILE A 277 6.91 -15.48 18.03
N LEU A 278 6.06 -14.46 18.10
CA LEU A 278 6.02 -13.50 19.21
C LEU A 278 5.80 -14.16 20.58
N ALA A 279 4.89 -15.15 20.67
CA ALA A 279 4.63 -15.86 21.90
C ALA A 279 5.86 -16.64 22.40
N LYS A 280 6.63 -17.24 21.47
CA LYS A 280 7.90 -17.92 21.78
C LYS A 280 9.02 -16.96 22.19
N ALA A 281 9.15 -15.85 21.46
CA ALA A 281 10.21 -14.86 21.67
C ALA A 281 9.99 -14.04 22.96
N HIS A 282 8.74 -13.77 23.31
CA HIS A 282 8.37 -12.90 24.43
C HIS A 282 7.24 -13.50 25.25
N PRO A 283 7.48 -14.65 25.94
CA PRO A 283 6.49 -15.28 26.81
C PRO A 283 6.12 -14.35 27.95
N VAL A 284 4.87 -14.47 28.42
CA VAL A 284 4.34 -13.66 29.51
C VAL A 284 3.18 -14.40 30.17
N GLU A 285 3.02 -14.24 31.47
CA GLU A 285 1.84 -14.68 32.19
C GLU A 285 0.73 -13.64 32.06
N ALA A 286 -0.39 -14.02 31.48
CA ALA A 286 -1.54 -13.15 31.28
C ALA A 286 -2.85 -13.93 31.25
N ASP A 287 -3.96 -13.22 31.36
CA ASP A 287 -5.30 -13.82 31.49
C ASP A 287 -6.04 -13.79 30.13
N VAL A 288 -5.69 -12.85 29.26
CA VAL A 288 -6.33 -12.70 27.93
C VAL A 288 -5.38 -12.10 26.91
N VAL A 289 -5.46 -12.60 25.67
CA VAL A 289 -4.81 -12.02 24.48
C VAL A 289 -5.86 -11.28 23.66
N ILE A 290 -5.59 -10.04 23.32
CA ILE A 290 -6.43 -9.20 22.45
C ILE A 290 -5.63 -8.63 21.30
N GLY A 291 -6.28 -8.40 20.14
CA GLY A 291 -5.67 -7.72 18.99
C GLY A 291 -6.15 -6.29 18.87
N ALA A 292 -5.27 -5.40 18.46
CA ALA A 292 -5.66 -4.07 18.02
C ALA A 292 -6.40 -4.18 16.65
N PRO A 293 -7.66 -3.71 16.53
CA PRO A 293 -8.39 -3.82 15.27
C PRO A 293 -7.86 -2.82 14.21
N ASP A 294 -7.69 -3.22 12.93
CA ASP A 294 -7.97 -4.55 12.39
C ASP A 294 -6.67 -5.38 12.24
N SER A 295 -5.50 -4.74 12.23
CA SER A 295 -4.19 -5.29 11.85
C SER A 295 -3.63 -6.31 12.84
N GLY A 296 -3.87 -6.12 14.14
CA GLY A 296 -3.36 -6.98 15.21
C GLY A 296 -4.16 -8.29 15.44
N LEU A 297 -5.34 -8.45 14.81
CA LEU A 297 -6.26 -9.54 15.15
C LEU A 297 -5.69 -10.93 14.83
N ASP A 298 -5.13 -11.10 13.62
CA ASP A 298 -4.58 -12.39 13.18
C ASP A 298 -3.34 -12.79 14.00
N ALA A 299 -2.46 -11.82 14.28
CA ALA A 299 -1.29 -12.05 15.10
C ALA A 299 -1.67 -12.37 16.56
N ALA A 300 -2.70 -11.72 17.11
CA ALA A 300 -3.23 -12.04 18.43
C ALA A 300 -3.79 -13.47 18.50
N LEU A 301 -4.49 -13.90 17.45
CA LEU A 301 -4.95 -15.29 17.33
C LEU A 301 -3.77 -16.26 17.36
N GLY A 302 -2.71 -15.98 16.59
CA GLY A 302 -1.51 -16.81 16.56
C GLY A 302 -0.78 -16.83 17.91
N PHE A 303 -0.70 -15.69 18.59
CA PHE A 303 -0.12 -15.58 19.93
C PHE A 303 -0.89 -16.43 20.95
N SER A 304 -2.22 -16.32 20.94
CA SER A 304 -3.10 -17.13 21.80
C SER A 304 -2.94 -18.64 21.56
N GLN A 305 -2.91 -19.08 20.30
CA GLN A 305 -2.72 -20.49 19.93
C GLN A 305 -1.41 -21.07 20.43
N GLU A 306 -0.34 -20.30 20.42
CA GLU A 306 0.98 -20.76 20.84
C GLU A 306 1.20 -20.68 22.35
N SER A 307 0.74 -19.60 22.98
CA SER A 307 0.91 -19.37 24.43
C SER A 307 -0.09 -20.15 25.27
N GLY A 308 -1.21 -20.59 24.71
CA GLY A 308 -2.31 -21.20 25.47
C GLY A 308 -3.18 -20.19 26.24
N ILE A 309 -2.86 -18.88 26.20
CA ILE A 309 -3.65 -17.82 26.83
C ILE A 309 -4.90 -17.58 25.99
N SER A 310 -6.07 -17.48 26.62
CA SER A 310 -7.34 -17.32 25.94
C SER A 310 -7.39 -16.06 25.06
N TYR A 311 -7.88 -16.19 23.80
CA TYR A 311 -8.17 -15.05 22.94
C TYR A 311 -9.48 -14.37 23.35
N GLY A 312 -9.49 -13.05 23.38
CA GLY A 312 -10.68 -12.25 23.67
C GLY A 312 -10.81 -11.01 22.77
N ILE A 313 -12.01 -10.45 22.74
CA ILE A 313 -12.26 -9.16 22.09
C ILE A 313 -12.19 -8.08 23.17
N GLY A 314 -11.03 -7.42 23.26
CA GLY A 314 -10.82 -6.34 24.24
C GLY A 314 -10.98 -4.93 23.66
N LEU A 315 -10.95 -4.81 22.34
CA LEU A 315 -11.09 -3.54 21.63
C LEU A 315 -12.07 -3.66 20.47
N ILE A 316 -12.92 -2.64 20.29
CA ILE A 316 -13.86 -2.55 19.16
C ILE A 316 -13.59 -1.25 18.40
N LYS A 317 -13.45 -1.37 17.07
CA LYS A 317 -13.34 -0.23 16.16
C LYS A 317 -14.73 0.20 15.70
N ASN A 318 -15.03 1.49 15.84
CA ASN A 318 -16.25 2.05 15.25
C ASN A 318 -16.13 2.10 13.73
N LYS A 319 -16.87 1.22 13.04
CA LYS A 319 -16.84 1.06 11.58
C LYS A 319 -17.53 2.22 10.83
N TYR A 320 -18.36 3.00 11.53
CA TYR A 320 -19.12 4.11 10.94
C TYR A 320 -18.34 5.43 10.91
N ILE A 321 -17.17 5.50 11.54
CA ILE A 321 -16.32 6.67 11.54
C ILE A 321 -15.18 6.46 10.55
N GLY A 322 -15.27 7.16 9.40
CA GLY A 322 -14.21 7.21 8.41
C GLY A 322 -12.93 7.89 8.94
N ARG A 323 -11.80 7.74 8.24
CA ARG A 323 -10.53 8.42 8.57
C ARG A 323 -10.59 9.93 8.34
N THR A 324 -11.55 10.42 7.57
CA THR A 324 -11.77 11.82 7.22
C THR A 324 -12.35 12.69 8.33
N PHE A 325 -12.63 12.16 9.53
CA PHE A 325 -13.07 12.98 10.66
C PHE A 325 -11.88 13.82 11.18
N ILE A 326 -11.58 14.90 10.44
CA ILE A 326 -10.62 15.94 10.83
C ILE A 326 -11.42 16.99 11.58
N SER A 327 -11.43 16.90 12.91
CA SER A 327 -11.93 18.03 13.74
C SER A 327 -10.87 19.13 13.77
N PRO A 328 -11.21 20.39 13.50
CA PRO A 328 -10.28 21.51 13.64
C PRO A 328 -9.97 21.77 15.12
N GLY A 329 -8.69 21.62 15.50
CA GLY A 329 -8.16 21.96 16.82
C GLY A 329 -7.42 20.83 17.54
N GLN A 330 -6.44 21.18 18.39
CA GLN A 330 -5.65 20.19 19.15
C GLN A 330 -6.49 19.40 20.18
N GLY A 331 -7.56 20.00 20.74
CA GLY A 331 -8.48 19.33 21.67
C GLY A 331 -9.32 18.25 21.00
N ALA A 332 -9.78 18.47 19.77
CA ALA A 332 -10.59 17.54 18.99
C ALA A 332 -9.84 16.27 18.54
N ARG A 333 -8.49 16.31 18.49
CA ARG A 333 -7.67 15.12 18.20
C ARG A 333 -7.65 14.11 19.36
N LEU A 334 -7.86 14.55 20.58
CA LEU A 334 -7.95 13.69 21.77
C LEU A 334 -9.30 12.93 21.80
N ASP A 335 -10.40 13.60 21.42
CA ASP A 335 -11.72 12.98 21.36
C ASP A 335 -11.88 12.04 20.17
N GLY A 336 -11.19 12.30 19.05
CA GLY A 336 -11.25 11.49 17.84
C GLY A 336 -10.79 10.03 18.00
N VAL A 337 -9.91 9.72 18.97
CA VAL A 337 -9.49 8.34 19.23
C VAL A 337 -10.52 7.61 20.10
N LYS A 338 -11.10 8.28 21.11
CA LYS A 338 -12.18 7.69 21.94
C LYS A 338 -13.41 7.32 21.13
N ILE A 339 -13.67 8.07 20.05
CA ILE A 339 -14.82 7.78 19.17
C ILE A 339 -14.50 6.63 18.20
N LYS A 340 -13.23 6.46 17.80
CA LYS A 340 -12.80 5.43 16.83
C LYS A 340 -12.56 4.05 17.44
N LEU A 341 -12.10 3.99 18.69
CA LEU A 341 -11.74 2.74 19.36
C LEU A 341 -12.32 2.76 20.77
N ALA A 342 -13.00 1.69 21.17
CA ALA A 342 -13.56 1.48 22.50
C ALA A 342 -13.03 0.20 23.11
N ALA A 343 -12.73 0.22 24.43
CA ALA A 343 -12.40 -0.98 25.17
C ALA A 343 -13.68 -1.72 25.59
N VAL A 344 -13.62 -3.05 25.60
CA VAL A 344 -14.66 -3.92 26.13
C VAL A 344 -14.31 -4.23 27.59
N GLU A 345 -14.89 -3.47 28.52
CA GLU A 345 -14.57 -3.53 29.95
C GLU A 345 -14.64 -4.96 30.50
N GLU A 346 -15.71 -5.70 30.20
CA GLU A 346 -15.94 -7.09 30.60
C GLU A 346 -14.76 -8.04 30.22
N SER A 347 -14.10 -7.73 29.10
CA SER A 347 -12.99 -8.55 28.59
C SER A 347 -11.66 -8.23 29.26
N VAL A 348 -11.47 -7.01 29.79
CA VAL A 348 -10.15 -6.52 30.24
C VAL A 348 -10.05 -6.17 31.71
N LYS A 349 -11.17 -5.89 32.38
CA LYS A 349 -11.22 -5.46 33.79
C LYS A 349 -10.62 -6.50 34.69
N ASP A 350 -9.76 -6.06 35.58
CA ASP A 350 -9.02 -6.84 36.58
C ASP A 350 -8.12 -7.95 35.99
N LYS A 351 -7.84 -7.89 34.66
CA LYS A 351 -7.03 -8.89 33.96
C LYS A 351 -5.66 -8.36 33.57
N ARG A 352 -4.70 -9.27 33.45
CA ARG A 352 -3.43 -9.07 32.76
C ARG A 352 -3.67 -9.30 31.27
N VAL A 353 -3.48 -8.28 30.46
CA VAL A 353 -3.84 -8.26 29.05
C VAL A 353 -2.59 -8.31 28.17
N VAL A 354 -2.54 -9.24 27.22
CA VAL A 354 -1.59 -9.15 26.10
C VAL A 354 -2.27 -8.41 24.94
N LEU A 355 -1.78 -7.23 24.62
CA LEU A 355 -2.22 -6.45 23.45
C LEU A 355 -1.26 -6.71 22.29
N VAL A 356 -1.78 -7.27 21.20
CA VAL A 356 -1.00 -7.51 19.96
C VAL A 356 -1.39 -6.47 18.92
N ASP A 357 -0.37 -5.82 18.31
CA ASP A 357 -0.55 -4.89 17.20
C ASP A 357 0.52 -5.11 16.12
N ASP A 358 0.37 -4.47 14.96
CA ASP A 358 1.30 -4.63 13.82
C ASP A 358 2.62 -3.90 14.03
N SER A 359 2.60 -2.66 14.52
CA SER A 359 3.79 -1.80 14.54
C SER A 359 3.70 -0.62 15.50
N ILE A 360 4.86 -0.11 15.93
CA ILE A 360 5.00 1.18 16.61
C ILE A 360 5.98 2.05 15.83
N VAL A 361 5.49 3.18 15.28
CA VAL A 361 6.32 4.15 14.53
C VAL A 361 6.69 5.33 15.42
N ARG A 362 5.70 6.08 15.92
CA ARG A 362 5.87 7.29 16.74
C ARG A 362 5.47 7.10 18.21
N GLY A 363 4.86 5.97 18.57
CA GLY A 363 4.43 5.62 19.94
C GLY A 363 3.12 6.25 20.41
N ASN A 364 2.71 7.38 19.89
CA ASN A 364 1.54 8.14 20.37
C ASN A 364 0.21 7.33 20.33
N THR A 365 0.00 6.56 19.27
CA THR A 365 -1.21 5.73 19.11
C THR A 365 -1.22 4.61 20.14
N MET A 366 -0.11 3.90 20.25
CA MET A 366 0.01 2.77 21.21
C MET A 366 -0.18 3.25 22.65
N GLY A 367 0.45 4.35 23.06
CA GLY A 367 0.25 4.91 24.41
C GLY A 367 -1.21 5.29 24.71
N ARG A 368 -1.99 5.70 23.69
CA ARG A 368 -3.43 5.95 23.84
C ARG A 368 -4.24 4.65 24.00
N VAL A 369 -3.88 3.62 23.25
CA VAL A 369 -4.55 2.31 23.32
C VAL A 369 -4.29 1.67 24.70
N VAL A 370 -3.04 1.72 25.16
CA VAL A 370 -2.68 1.23 26.52
C VAL A 370 -3.47 1.98 27.58
N ARG A 371 -3.54 3.32 27.50
CA ARG A 371 -4.32 4.12 28.45
C ARG A 371 -5.81 3.77 28.40
N LEU A 372 -6.38 3.56 27.21
CA LEU A 372 -7.78 3.14 27.05
C LEU A 372 -8.08 1.82 27.77
N LEU A 373 -7.16 0.86 27.69
CA LEU A 373 -7.29 -0.42 28.41
C LEU A 373 -7.15 -0.24 29.94
N ARG A 374 -6.22 0.63 30.37
CA ARG A 374 -6.08 0.98 31.80
C ARG A 374 -7.33 1.65 32.36
N ASP A 375 -7.89 2.61 31.63
CA ASP A 375 -9.13 3.32 32.00
C ASP A 375 -10.33 2.34 32.06
N ALA A 376 -10.31 1.25 31.28
CA ALA A 376 -11.28 0.16 31.34
C ALA A 376 -10.99 -0.89 32.44
N GLY A 377 -9.97 -0.65 33.31
CA GLY A 377 -9.67 -1.47 34.47
C GLY A 377 -8.70 -2.60 34.23
N ALA A 378 -7.93 -2.63 33.14
CA ALA A 378 -6.88 -3.63 32.94
C ALA A 378 -5.81 -3.52 34.03
N LYS A 379 -5.47 -4.64 34.68
CA LYS A 379 -4.49 -4.74 35.76
C LYS A 379 -3.07 -4.59 35.22
N GLU A 380 -2.76 -5.28 34.13
CA GLU A 380 -1.48 -5.22 33.42
C GLU A 380 -1.76 -5.17 31.91
N VAL A 381 -0.89 -4.49 31.15
CA VAL A 381 -0.95 -4.43 29.68
C VAL A 381 0.43 -4.74 29.11
N HIS A 382 0.56 -5.90 28.51
CA HIS A 382 1.77 -6.41 27.86
C HIS A 382 1.64 -6.23 26.36
N VAL A 383 2.46 -5.36 25.76
CA VAL A 383 2.38 -5.06 24.34
C VAL A 383 3.29 -5.99 23.53
N ARG A 384 2.76 -6.54 22.43
CA ARG A 384 3.48 -7.41 21.49
C ARG A 384 3.27 -6.90 20.07
N ILE A 385 4.35 -6.65 19.38
CA ILE A 385 4.36 -6.02 18.05
C ILE A 385 4.81 -7.03 17.00
N SER A 386 3.96 -7.29 16.00
CA SER A 386 4.19 -8.30 14.98
C SER A 386 5.12 -7.86 13.85
N SER A 387 5.78 -6.70 13.98
CA SER A 387 6.94 -6.29 13.18
C SER A 387 8.18 -6.13 14.07
N PRO A 388 9.38 -6.08 13.47
CA PRO A 388 10.55 -5.49 14.13
C PRO A 388 10.39 -3.98 14.35
N PRO A 389 11.22 -3.34 15.20
CA PRO A 389 11.22 -1.90 15.33
C PRO A 389 11.69 -1.22 14.04
N PHE A 390 11.02 -0.12 13.65
CA PHE A 390 11.46 0.70 12.53
C PHE A 390 12.69 1.53 12.91
N LEU A 391 13.78 1.36 12.17
CA LEU A 391 15.06 2.04 12.40
C LEU A 391 15.47 2.92 11.21
N HIS A 392 14.87 2.72 10.03
CA HIS A 392 15.28 3.41 8.80
C HIS A 392 14.06 3.87 8.00
N PRO A 393 14.16 4.95 7.20
CA PRO A 393 13.11 5.40 6.31
C PRO A 393 12.82 4.39 5.19
N CYS A 394 11.68 4.52 4.52
CA CYS A 394 11.34 3.72 3.36
C CYS A 394 11.40 4.56 2.08
N TYR A 395 12.07 4.05 1.04
CA TYR A 395 12.18 4.70 -0.27
C TYR A 395 11.30 4.05 -1.34
N TYR A 396 10.52 3.02 -0.98
CA TYR A 396 9.74 2.20 -1.92
C TYR A 396 8.21 2.38 -1.79
N GLY A 397 7.78 3.41 -1.05
CA GLY A 397 6.38 3.81 -1.00
C GLY A 397 5.72 3.79 0.37
N THR A 398 6.33 3.23 1.43
CA THR A 398 5.78 3.32 2.79
C THR A 398 6.00 4.72 3.37
N ASP A 399 5.01 5.26 4.11
CA ASP A 399 5.06 6.58 4.72
C ASP A 399 5.98 6.66 5.96
N ILE A 400 7.25 6.38 5.74
CA ILE A 400 8.33 6.52 6.73
C ILE A 400 9.41 7.37 6.05
N ASP A 401 9.38 8.67 6.29
CA ASP A 401 10.14 9.67 5.57
C ASP A 401 11.49 10.02 6.21
N SER A 402 11.61 9.85 7.55
CA SER A 402 12.79 10.30 8.31
C SER A 402 12.95 9.49 9.59
N GLU A 403 14.21 9.22 9.95
CA GLU A 403 14.60 8.62 11.24
C GLU A 403 14.17 9.49 12.42
N GLU A 404 14.07 10.80 12.25
CA GLU A 404 13.64 11.74 13.28
C GLU A 404 12.20 11.46 13.79
N HIS A 405 11.38 10.81 12.98
CA HIS A 405 10.02 10.45 13.35
C HIS A 405 9.89 9.05 13.95
N LEU A 406 10.95 8.26 13.95
CA LEU A 406 10.96 6.89 14.43
C LEU A 406 11.30 6.84 15.93
N ILE A 407 10.39 6.30 16.75
CA ILE A 407 10.59 6.22 18.20
C ILE A 407 11.77 5.31 18.56
N ALA A 408 11.97 4.23 17.82
CA ALA A 408 13.03 3.26 18.05
C ALA A 408 14.44 3.78 17.68
N CYS A 409 14.54 4.88 16.91
CA CYS A 409 15.80 5.57 16.70
C CYS A 409 16.19 6.47 17.87
N LYS A 410 15.23 6.86 18.73
CA LYS A 410 15.43 7.79 19.84
C LYS A 410 15.53 7.13 21.20
N TYR A 411 14.83 6.03 21.36
CA TYR A 411 14.62 5.36 22.65
C TYR A 411 14.85 3.86 22.54
N SER A 412 15.43 3.27 23.56
CA SER A 412 15.53 1.82 23.73
C SER A 412 14.16 1.18 23.97
N ILE A 413 14.03 -0.13 23.75
CA ILE A 413 12.77 -0.85 23.96
C ILE A 413 12.21 -0.66 25.37
N PRO A 414 13.01 -0.72 26.48
CA PRO A 414 12.52 -0.42 27.82
C PRO A 414 12.00 1.01 27.98
N GLU A 415 12.66 2.01 27.37
CA GLU A 415 12.20 3.39 27.42
C GLU A 415 10.90 3.57 26.64
N ILE A 416 10.77 2.93 25.45
CA ILE A 416 9.52 2.93 24.68
C ILE A 416 8.39 2.29 25.49
N CYS A 417 8.65 1.17 26.17
CA CYS A 417 7.70 0.51 27.06
C CYS A 417 7.17 1.48 28.12
N THR A 418 8.07 2.21 28.77
CA THR A 418 7.72 3.23 29.78
C THR A 418 6.91 4.38 29.16
N LEU A 419 7.33 4.89 28.00
CA LEU A 419 6.67 6.01 27.31
C LEU A 419 5.24 5.68 26.87
N ILE A 420 4.98 4.43 26.46
CA ILE A 420 3.63 3.99 26.07
C ILE A 420 2.77 3.56 27.29
N GLY A 421 3.37 3.44 28.50
CA GLY A 421 2.69 3.05 29.73
C GLY A 421 2.37 1.56 29.83
N ALA A 422 3.10 0.70 29.12
CA ALA A 422 2.95 -0.74 29.15
C ALA A 422 3.80 -1.38 30.26
N ASP A 423 3.41 -2.57 30.74
CA ASP A 423 4.18 -3.35 31.73
C ASP A 423 5.32 -4.13 31.07
N SER A 424 5.15 -4.53 29.81
CA SER A 424 6.22 -5.10 28.98
C SER A 424 5.98 -4.84 27.49
N LEU A 425 7.07 -4.78 26.72
CA LEU A 425 7.06 -4.59 25.28
C LEU A 425 7.95 -5.62 24.61
N GLY A 426 7.43 -6.30 23.58
CA GLY A 426 8.20 -7.22 22.75
C GLY A 426 7.89 -7.02 21.27
N TYR A 427 8.94 -7.00 20.44
CA TYR A 427 8.87 -6.90 18.99
C TYR A 427 9.18 -8.25 18.32
N LEU A 428 8.67 -8.45 17.12
CA LEU A 428 9.07 -9.60 16.31
C LEU A 428 10.58 -9.50 15.99
N PRO A 429 11.38 -10.56 16.23
CA PRO A 429 12.80 -10.55 15.84
C PRO A 429 12.98 -10.43 14.32
N VAL A 430 13.94 -9.60 13.85
CA VAL A 430 14.21 -9.37 12.41
C VAL A 430 14.56 -10.68 11.69
N GLU A 431 15.33 -11.55 12.34
CA GLU A 431 15.73 -12.87 11.82
C GLU A 431 14.53 -13.81 11.59
N SER A 432 13.40 -13.55 12.24
CA SER A 432 12.18 -14.33 12.10
C SER A 432 11.33 -13.96 10.89
N LEU A 433 11.64 -12.88 10.18
CA LEU A 433 10.83 -12.41 9.04
C LEU A 433 10.69 -13.47 7.94
N CYS A 434 11.75 -14.25 7.67
CA CYS A 434 11.69 -15.35 6.69
C CYS A 434 10.70 -16.45 7.10
N ALA A 435 10.50 -16.66 8.41
CA ALA A 435 9.56 -17.67 8.91
C ALA A 435 8.09 -17.27 8.71
N LEU A 436 7.78 -15.98 8.50
CA LEU A 436 6.42 -15.51 8.24
C LEU A 436 5.82 -16.15 6.99
N THR A 437 6.64 -16.38 5.99
CA THR A 437 6.23 -16.83 4.66
C THR A 437 6.85 -18.16 4.25
N GLY A 438 7.87 -18.62 4.97
CA GLY A 438 8.65 -19.83 4.63
C GLY A 438 9.61 -19.64 3.44
N THR A 439 9.81 -18.39 2.99
CA THR A 439 10.72 -18.07 1.88
C THR A 439 11.69 -16.95 2.24
N HIS A 440 12.79 -16.87 1.52
CA HIS A 440 13.73 -15.76 1.53
C HIS A 440 13.40 -14.80 0.38
N GLY A 441 13.85 -13.54 0.47
CA GLY A 441 13.69 -12.59 -0.64
C GLY A 441 12.67 -11.50 -0.34
N PHE A 442 12.76 -10.91 0.86
CA PHE A 442 11.99 -9.74 1.25
C PHE A 442 12.84 -8.48 1.29
N CYS A 443 12.20 -7.34 1.02
CA CYS A 443 12.68 -6.06 1.45
C CYS A 443 12.30 -5.87 2.93
N SER A 444 13.30 -5.68 3.77
CA SER A 444 13.18 -5.36 5.20
C SER A 444 14.02 -4.13 5.56
N ALA A 445 14.35 -3.29 4.58
CA ALA A 445 15.27 -2.16 4.72
C ALA A 445 14.86 -1.18 5.82
N CYS A 446 13.56 -0.97 6.04
CA CYS A 446 13.05 -0.13 7.13
C CYS A 446 13.39 -0.67 8.53
N PHE A 447 13.79 -1.93 8.67
CA PHE A 447 14.20 -2.56 9.93
C PHE A 447 15.71 -2.72 10.07
N ASN A 448 16.44 -2.98 8.98
CA ASN A 448 17.86 -3.34 9.01
C ASN A 448 18.79 -2.45 8.17
N GLY A 449 18.26 -1.49 7.40
CA GLY A 449 19.04 -0.58 6.55
C GLY A 449 19.61 -1.19 5.26
N ASP A 450 19.24 -2.44 4.93
CA ASP A 450 19.72 -3.12 3.72
C ASP A 450 18.82 -2.80 2.52
N TYR A 451 19.14 -1.71 1.82
CA TYR A 451 18.37 -1.23 0.68
C TYR A 451 18.78 -1.93 -0.62
N PRO A 452 17.82 -2.55 -1.35
CA PRO A 452 18.11 -3.21 -2.64
C PRO A 452 18.54 -2.27 -3.77
N THR A 453 18.18 -0.98 -3.69
CA THR A 453 18.54 0.04 -4.69
C THR A 453 19.45 1.10 -4.07
N LYS A 454 19.93 2.04 -4.88
CA LYS A 454 20.61 3.22 -4.35
C LYS A 454 19.65 4.07 -3.52
N ILE A 455 20.16 4.61 -2.43
CA ILE A 455 19.40 5.58 -1.61
C ILE A 455 19.22 6.87 -2.43
N PRO A 456 17.99 7.41 -2.50
CA PRO A 456 17.71 8.66 -3.21
C PRO A 456 18.57 9.82 -2.71
N THR A 457 18.98 10.71 -3.60
CA THR A 457 19.76 11.90 -3.26
C THR A 457 18.96 12.93 -2.48
N ASP A 458 17.65 13.02 -2.74
CA ASP A 458 16.68 13.81 -1.95
C ASP A 458 15.53 12.91 -1.50
N THR A 459 15.40 12.75 -0.18
CA THR A 459 14.42 11.86 0.46
C THR A 459 13.14 12.57 0.89
N ARG A 460 13.05 13.91 0.70
CA ARG A 460 11.87 14.70 1.11
C ARG A 460 10.67 14.39 0.22
N LYS A 461 9.50 14.21 0.82
CA LYS A 461 8.25 13.94 0.10
C LYS A 461 7.75 15.12 -0.70
N ASP A 462 7.92 16.33 -0.15
CA ASP A 462 7.49 17.61 -0.70
C ASP A 462 8.53 18.29 -1.60
N ARG A 463 9.59 17.56 -1.96
CA ARG A 463 10.73 18.09 -2.74
C ARG A 463 10.34 18.82 -4.03
N PHE A 464 9.21 18.49 -4.63
CA PHE A 464 8.68 19.16 -5.81
C PHE A 464 7.66 20.27 -5.50
N GLU A 465 7.37 20.53 -4.21
CA GLU A 465 6.37 21.50 -3.74
C GLU A 465 6.98 22.60 -2.85
N MET A 466 8.30 22.74 -2.83
CA MET A 466 9.00 23.70 -1.98
C MET A 466 8.60 25.16 -2.30
N ARG A 467 8.27 25.91 -1.24
CA ARG A 467 8.04 27.35 -1.34
C ARG A 467 9.34 28.09 -1.72
N LEU A 468 9.22 29.16 -2.47
CA LEU A 468 10.40 30.01 -2.81
C LEU A 468 11.15 30.52 -1.56
N SER A 469 10.43 30.74 -0.45
CA SER A 469 11.03 31.12 0.84
C SER A 469 11.94 30.05 1.44
N ASP A 470 11.66 28.78 1.15
CA ASP A 470 12.42 27.65 1.71
C ASP A 470 13.67 27.34 0.86
N ARG A 471 13.60 27.61 -0.45
CA ARG A 471 14.76 27.52 -1.36
C ARG A 471 15.87 28.52 -1.03
N LYS A 472 15.56 29.68 -0.43
CA LYS A 472 16.55 30.71 -0.07
C LYS A 472 17.35 30.41 1.19
N LYS A 473 17.05 29.34 1.92
CA LYS A 473 17.79 28.93 3.14
C LYS A 473 18.91 27.92 2.83
N GLU A 474 19.00 27.45 1.60
CA GLU A 474 19.98 26.43 1.15
C GLU A 474 21.11 27.02 0.27
N VAL A 475 21.22 28.37 0.15
CA VAL A 475 22.31 29.06 -0.57
C VAL A 475 23.23 29.76 0.42
#